data_0c6653b374f4ddfe09a9116d3e94e4ff
#
_entry.id   0c6653b374f4ddfe09a9116d3e94e4ff
#
_cell.length_a   1.000
_cell.length_b   1.000
_cell.length_c   1.000
_cell.angle_alpha   90.00
_cell.angle_beta   90.00
_cell.angle_gamma   90.00
#
_symmetry.space_group_name_H-M   'P 1'
#
loop_
_entity.id
_entity.type
_entity.pdbx_description
1 polymer ?
#
loop_
_entity_poly.entity_id
_entity_poly.type
_entity_poly.pdbx_seq_one_letter_code
_entity_poly.pdbx_strand_id
1 'polypeptide(L)'
;MRPGEGRAGEGLPDSDRQEGAPHPRETGVLFGQARAEAELLDSYRAGRLHHAWLLGGRQGTGKATLAWRFARFLLAHPDPGTPEVRAARDLSVPAGHPAASAVAAGAPGDVAVLRRAFNEKSGKFFSEIRVDEVRRASGLFQQASRAGGYRICILDSAEDLNRNSANALLKLVEEPPQRSLFLVVAHHPAQVLPTLRSRCRLLLLDPLSGGDAVAALTALGPPWAGVAPEALAEAAARAGGSVGGALHYLGGERLALDRDAARLLGRLPAVDWGELHRLADRVGADEDDFAVLTGAILDWLHARLGQGGGDPRRLAPLAEVWEKVRRSARETLALNLDKKTFLFSTFADLSQATRAL
;
A
#
# COMPACT_ATOMS: atom_id res chain seq x y z
N MET A 1 -26.96 5.75 -14.42
CA MET A 1 -26.90 4.28 -14.57
C MET A 1 -26.94 3.70 -13.16
N ARG A 2 -27.84 2.78 -12.84
CA ARG A 2 -27.99 2.27 -11.46
C ARG A 2 -26.78 1.37 -11.11
N PRO A 3 -26.17 1.46 -9.89
CA PRO A 3 -25.15 0.52 -9.47
C PRO A 3 -25.83 -0.80 -9.10
N GLY A 4 -25.66 -1.83 -9.89
CA GLY A 4 -26.25 -3.14 -9.57
C GLY A 4 -26.31 -4.17 -10.67
N GLU A 5 -25.69 -3.96 -11.83
CA GLU A 5 -25.58 -5.01 -12.86
C GLU A 5 -24.13 -5.51 -12.93
N GLY A 6 -23.72 -6.25 -11.90
CA GLY A 6 -22.48 -7.02 -11.90
C GLY A 6 -22.56 -8.15 -12.94
N ARG A 7 -21.57 -8.22 -13.81
CA ARG A 7 -21.38 -9.34 -14.76
C ARG A 7 -21.26 -10.64 -13.97
N ALA A 8 -22.11 -11.59 -14.27
CA ALA A 8 -22.03 -12.95 -13.76
C ALA A 8 -20.67 -13.56 -14.16
N GLY A 9 -19.74 -13.72 -13.19
CA GLY A 9 -18.41 -14.29 -13.40
C GLY A 9 -17.25 -13.55 -12.70
N GLU A 10 -17.47 -12.36 -12.16
CA GLU A 10 -16.45 -11.64 -11.38
C GLU A 10 -16.48 -12.13 -9.93
N GLY A 11 -15.36 -12.66 -9.43
CA GLY A 11 -15.20 -13.00 -8.01
C GLY A 11 -15.35 -11.77 -7.12
N LEU A 12 -15.52 -11.98 -5.80
CA LEU A 12 -15.61 -10.89 -4.83
C LEU A 12 -14.42 -9.94 -4.98
N PRO A 13 -14.64 -8.61 -4.80
CA PRO A 13 -13.57 -7.64 -4.93
C PRO A 13 -12.44 -7.87 -3.93
N ASP A 14 -11.24 -7.53 -4.31
CA ASP A 14 -10.01 -7.68 -3.54
C ASP A 14 -9.61 -6.35 -2.90
N SER A 15 -9.49 -6.27 -1.57
CA SER A 15 -9.16 -5.01 -0.85
C SER A 15 -7.73 -4.51 -1.10
N ASP A 16 -6.86 -5.36 -1.60
CA ASP A 16 -5.47 -5.10 -1.98
C ASP A 16 -5.32 -4.74 -3.47
N ARG A 17 -6.43 -4.60 -4.20
CA ARG A 17 -6.45 -4.15 -5.58
C ARG A 17 -6.59 -2.63 -5.65
N GLN A 18 -5.65 -1.98 -6.34
CA GLN A 18 -5.76 -0.57 -6.67
C GLN A 18 -6.73 -0.38 -7.85
N GLU A 19 -7.69 0.55 -7.71
CA GLU A 19 -8.62 0.86 -8.80
C GLU A 19 -7.88 1.30 -10.07
N GLY A 20 -8.33 0.81 -11.22
CA GLY A 20 -7.71 1.09 -12.52
C GLY A 20 -6.34 0.44 -12.75
N ALA A 21 -5.89 -0.46 -11.88
CA ALA A 21 -4.64 -1.19 -12.06
C ALA A 21 -4.87 -2.71 -11.99
N PRO A 22 -4.01 -3.51 -12.66
CA PRO A 22 -4.01 -4.94 -12.46
C PRO A 22 -3.64 -5.27 -11.01
N HIS A 23 -4.21 -6.36 -10.50
CA HIS A 23 -3.87 -6.82 -9.15
C HIS A 23 -2.35 -7.16 -9.08
N PRO A 24 -1.68 -6.93 -7.93
CA PRO A 24 -0.26 -7.27 -7.77
C PRO A 24 0.13 -8.70 -8.17
N ARG A 25 -0.78 -9.68 -7.99
CA ARG A 25 -0.58 -11.08 -8.44
C ARG A 25 -0.57 -11.25 -9.96
N GLU A 26 -1.16 -10.32 -10.70
CA GLU A 26 -1.22 -10.33 -12.16
C GLU A 26 0.01 -9.64 -12.78
N THR A 27 0.70 -8.81 -11.98
CA THR A 27 1.83 -8.00 -12.43
C THR A 27 3.11 -8.86 -12.52
N GLY A 28 3.69 -8.91 -13.72
CA GLY A 28 4.91 -9.67 -14.01
C GLY A 28 6.20 -8.90 -13.76
N VAL A 29 6.17 -7.57 -13.74
CA VAL A 29 7.36 -6.69 -13.65
C VAL A 29 7.31 -5.87 -12.38
N LEU A 30 8.47 -5.66 -11.75
CA LEU A 30 8.66 -4.78 -10.61
C LEU A 30 9.73 -3.73 -10.97
N PHE A 31 9.42 -2.46 -10.76
CA PHE A 31 10.30 -1.34 -11.09
C PHE A 31 10.98 -0.80 -9.83
N GLY A 32 12.23 -0.36 -9.97
CA GLY A 32 12.97 0.38 -8.94
C GLY A 32 13.33 -0.39 -7.67
N GLN A 33 13.06 -1.70 -7.58
CA GLN A 33 13.26 -2.50 -6.36
C GLN A 33 14.27 -3.63 -6.51
N ALA A 34 15.24 -3.49 -7.42
CA ALA A 34 16.21 -4.54 -7.72
C ALA A 34 17.01 -4.99 -6.48
N ARG A 35 17.33 -4.07 -5.55
CA ARG A 35 18.00 -4.38 -4.28
C ARG A 35 17.16 -5.32 -3.40
N ALA A 36 15.86 -5.02 -3.28
CA ALA A 36 14.97 -5.83 -2.47
C ALA A 36 14.72 -7.22 -3.09
N GLU A 37 14.61 -7.30 -4.42
CA GLU A 37 14.54 -8.59 -5.14
C GLU A 37 15.80 -9.42 -4.91
N ALA A 38 16.98 -8.81 -5.07
CA ALA A 38 18.26 -9.50 -4.88
C ALA A 38 18.42 -10.04 -3.45
N GLU A 39 18.03 -9.28 -2.41
CA GLU A 39 18.11 -9.73 -1.03
C GLU A 39 17.24 -10.97 -0.74
N LEU A 40 16.01 -11.03 -1.29
CA LEU A 40 15.15 -12.20 -1.18
C LEU A 40 15.72 -13.39 -1.94
N LEU A 41 16.16 -13.18 -3.18
CA LEU A 41 16.75 -14.22 -4.04
C LEU A 41 18.02 -14.81 -3.41
N ASP A 42 18.92 -13.98 -2.90
CA ASP A 42 20.17 -14.42 -2.28
C ASP A 42 19.91 -15.18 -0.97
N SER A 43 18.94 -14.74 -0.17
CA SER A 43 18.53 -15.46 1.04
C SER A 43 17.97 -16.84 0.71
N TYR A 44 17.18 -16.96 -0.35
CA TYR A 44 16.63 -18.22 -0.84
C TYR A 44 17.71 -19.14 -1.38
N ARG A 45 18.54 -18.62 -2.28
CA ARG A 45 19.67 -19.34 -2.93
C ARG A 45 20.65 -19.88 -1.90
N ALA A 46 20.91 -19.14 -0.84
CA ALA A 46 21.79 -19.54 0.24
C ALA A 46 21.20 -20.59 1.19
N GLY A 47 19.92 -21.00 0.99
CA GLY A 47 19.23 -21.92 1.89
C GLY A 47 18.97 -21.35 3.29
N ARG A 48 19.04 -20.00 3.45
CA ARG A 48 18.89 -19.28 4.72
C ARG A 48 17.70 -18.31 4.69
N LEU A 49 16.65 -18.68 3.95
CA LEU A 49 15.45 -17.87 3.86
C LEU A 49 14.77 -17.78 5.24
N HIS A 50 14.68 -16.56 5.77
CA HIS A 50 13.94 -16.33 7.02
C HIS A 50 12.45 -16.62 6.80
N HIS A 51 11.81 -17.24 7.77
CA HIS A 51 10.39 -17.66 7.68
C HIS A 51 9.40 -16.50 7.62
N ALA A 52 9.77 -15.29 8.05
CA ALA A 52 8.90 -14.12 8.04
C ALA A 52 9.66 -12.86 7.59
N TRP A 53 9.13 -12.15 6.59
CA TRP A 53 9.66 -10.90 6.08
C TRP A 53 8.63 -9.79 6.22
N LEU A 54 9.05 -8.65 6.78
CA LEU A 54 8.28 -7.43 6.85
C LEU A 54 8.71 -6.51 5.69
N LEU A 55 7.90 -6.46 4.64
CA LEU A 55 8.11 -5.61 3.47
C LEU A 55 7.59 -4.21 3.78
N GLY A 56 8.48 -3.34 4.20
CA GLY A 56 8.14 -2.00 4.69
C GLY A 56 8.39 -0.92 3.66
N GLY A 57 7.66 0.19 3.76
CA GLY A 57 7.84 1.37 2.92
C GLY A 57 6.53 2.04 2.54
N ARG A 58 6.61 3.22 1.93
CA ARG A 58 5.44 4.01 1.53
C ARG A 58 4.45 3.18 0.70
N GLN A 59 3.15 3.47 0.81
CA GLN A 59 2.12 2.82 -0.02
C GLN A 59 2.40 3.06 -1.51
N GLY A 60 2.12 2.08 -2.36
CA GLY A 60 2.28 2.17 -3.81
C GLY A 60 3.73 2.09 -4.33
N THR A 61 4.70 1.64 -3.52
CA THR A 61 6.11 1.42 -3.92
C THR A 61 6.41 0.01 -4.44
N GLY A 62 5.39 -0.84 -4.62
CA GLY A 62 5.56 -2.19 -5.18
C GLY A 62 5.74 -3.32 -4.16
N LYS A 63 5.47 -3.10 -2.85
CA LYS A 63 5.62 -4.13 -1.79
C LYS A 63 4.79 -5.39 -2.06
N ALA A 64 3.50 -5.23 -2.35
CA ALA A 64 2.62 -6.34 -2.68
C ALA A 64 3.08 -7.06 -3.96
N THR A 65 3.49 -6.30 -4.98
CA THR A 65 4.06 -6.84 -6.22
C THR A 65 5.29 -7.68 -5.94
N LEU A 66 6.22 -7.21 -5.09
CA LEU A 66 7.40 -7.98 -4.66
C LEU A 66 7.00 -9.27 -3.95
N ALA A 67 6.03 -9.20 -3.01
CA ALA A 67 5.53 -10.38 -2.29
C ALA A 67 4.99 -11.44 -3.27
N TRP A 68 4.16 -11.03 -4.22
CA TRP A 68 3.59 -11.93 -5.22
C TRP A 68 4.64 -12.46 -6.22
N ARG A 69 5.61 -11.64 -6.63
CA ARG A 69 6.73 -12.10 -7.47
C ARG A 69 7.56 -13.15 -6.77
N PHE A 70 7.88 -12.93 -5.50
CA PHE A 70 8.66 -13.89 -4.73
C PHE A 70 7.88 -15.18 -4.48
N ALA A 71 6.60 -15.09 -4.15
CA ALA A 71 5.73 -16.27 -4.03
C ALA A 71 5.69 -17.07 -5.33
N ARG A 72 5.51 -16.41 -6.46
CA ARG A 72 5.54 -17.03 -7.80
C ARG A 72 6.86 -17.74 -8.09
N PHE A 73 7.98 -17.09 -7.75
CA PHE A 73 9.32 -17.65 -7.94
C PHE A 73 9.53 -18.93 -7.12
N LEU A 74 9.12 -18.93 -5.83
CA LEU A 74 9.23 -20.10 -4.95
C LEU A 74 8.33 -21.27 -5.38
N LEU A 75 7.15 -20.97 -5.94
CA LEU A 75 6.27 -22.00 -6.50
C LEU A 75 6.81 -22.58 -7.80
N ALA A 76 7.51 -21.79 -8.61
CA ALA A 76 8.15 -22.24 -9.84
C ALA A 76 9.44 -23.03 -9.56
N HIS A 77 10.12 -22.70 -8.47
CA HIS A 77 11.43 -23.25 -8.11
C HIS A 77 11.42 -23.68 -6.64
N PRO A 78 10.83 -24.86 -6.31
CA PRO A 78 10.68 -25.31 -4.92
C PRO A 78 11.99 -25.75 -4.25
N ASP A 79 13.05 -25.99 -5.04
CA ASP A 79 14.38 -26.35 -4.55
C ASP A 79 15.39 -25.24 -4.85
N PRO A 80 15.99 -24.59 -3.81
CA PRO A 80 16.99 -23.55 -3.99
C PRO A 80 18.30 -24.03 -4.60
N GLY A 81 18.55 -25.34 -4.61
CA GLY A 81 19.79 -25.94 -5.11
C GLY A 81 19.85 -26.14 -6.63
N THR A 82 18.76 -25.84 -7.36
CA THR A 82 18.70 -26.10 -8.80
C THR A 82 19.59 -25.12 -9.61
N PRO A 83 20.06 -25.53 -10.80
CA PRO A 83 20.83 -24.66 -11.69
C PRO A 83 20.08 -23.38 -12.08
N GLU A 84 18.77 -23.48 -12.26
CA GLU A 84 17.89 -22.36 -12.63
C GLU A 84 17.89 -21.30 -11.54
N VAL A 85 17.78 -21.68 -10.27
CA VAL A 85 17.83 -20.76 -9.12
C VAL A 85 19.22 -20.15 -8.99
N ARG A 86 20.29 -20.93 -9.21
CA ARG A 86 21.68 -20.43 -9.18
C ARG A 86 21.94 -19.41 -10.27
N ALA A 87 21.37 -19.60 -11.47
CA ALA A 87 21.54 -18.72 -12.62
C ALA A 87 20.57 -17.52 -12.62
N ALA A 88 19.52 -17.54 -11.80
CA ALA A 88 18.51 -16.47 -11.76
C ALA A 88 19.16 -15.12 -11.40
N ARG A 89 18.80 -14.06 -12.11
CA ARG A 89 19.29 -12.70 -11.87
C ARG A 89 18.30 -11.86 -11.06
N ASP A 90 17.02 -12.25 -11.12
CA ASP A 90 15.90 -11.63 -10.44
C ASP A 90 14.82 -12.68 -10.14
N LEU A 91 13.66 -12.26 -9.67
CA LEU A 91 12.51 -13.11 -9.35
C LEU A 91 11.56 -13.33 -10.54
N SER A 92 12.03 -13.19 -11.77
CA SER A 92 11.21 -13.39 -12.96
C SER A 92 10.85 -14.86 -13.14
N VAL A 93 9.59 -15.10 -13.51
CA VAL A 93 9.08 -16.41 -13.94
C VAL A 93 8.37 -16.21 -15.27
N PRO A 94 8.67 -17.02 -16.30
CA PRO A 94 8.01 -16.91 -17.60
C PRO A 94 6.48 -17.00 -17.46
N ALA A 95 5.74 -16.17 -18.20
CA ALA A 95 4.29 -16.11 -18.15
C ALA A 95 3.61 -17.47 -18.48
N GLY A 96 4.25 -18.27 -19.32
CA GLY A 96 3.77 -19.63 -19.67
C GLY A 96 4.03 -20.70 -18.60
N HIS A 97 4.73 -20.36 -17.51
CA HIS A 97 4.99 -21.32 -16.44
C HIS A 97 3.70 -21.61 -15.62
N PRO A 98 3.39 -22.89 -15.28
CA PRO A 98 2.17 -23.23 -14.55
C PRO A 98 1.99 -22.45 -13.23
N ALA A 99 3.07 -22.21 -12.48
CA ALA A 99 3.03 -21.41 -11.27
C ALA A 99 2.62 -19.95 -11.54
N ALA A 100 3.09 -19.36 -12.65
CA ALA A 100 2.71 -17.99 -13.03
C ALA A 100 1.21 -17.89 -13.34
N SER A 101 0.68 -18.85 -14.12
CA SER A 101 -0.74 -18.92 -14.45
C SER A 101 -1.62 -19.14 -13.22
N ALA A 102 -1.23 -20.04 -12.31
CA ALA A 102 -1.96 -20.33 -11.06
C ALA A 102 -2.00 -19.10 -10.13
N VAL A 103 -0.88 -18.38 -10.00
CA VAL A 103 -0.81 -17.15 -9.20
C VAL A 103 -1.69 -16.05 -9.81
N ALA A 104 -1.61 -15.82 -11.11
CA ALA A 104 -2.42 -14.81 -11.80
C ALA A 104 -3.92 -15.10 -11.67
N ALA A 105 -4.32 -16.37 -11.77
CA ALA A 105 -5.71 -16.81 -11.58
C ALA A 105 -6.20 -16.71 -10.12
N GLY A 106 -5.33 -16.36 -9.15
CA GLY A 106 -5.70 -16.25 -7.74
C GLY A 106 -5.94 -17.59 -7.03
N ALA A 107 -5.50 -18.70 -7.62
CA ALA A 107 -5.72 -20.06 -7.12
C ALA A 107 -4.43 -20.88 -6.89
N PRO A 108 -3.34 -20.32 -6.38
CA PRO A 108 -2.17 -21.11 -6.03
C PRO A 108 -2.46 -21.88 -4.72
N GLY A 109 -2.52 -23.22 -4.81
CA GLY A 109 -2.91 -24.07 -3.69
C GLY A 109 -2.01 -23.99 -2.44
N ASP A 110 -0.78 -23.46 -2.58
CA ASP A 110 0.19 -23.31 -1.50
C ASP A 110 0.37 -21.83 -1.05
N VAL A 111 -0.55 -20.93 -1.42
CA VAL A 111 -0.55 -19.52 -0.98
C VAL A 111 -1.86 -19.17 -0.30
N ALA A 112 -1.77 -18.65 0.92
CA ALA A 112 -2.88 -18.01 1.62
C ALA A 112 -2.70 -16.48 1.59
N VAL A 113 -3.80 -15.75 1.43
CA VAL A 113 -3.81 -14.28 1.46
C VAL A 113 -4.64 -13.80 2.63
N LEU A 114 -4.04 -12.95 3.45
CA LEU A 114 -4.70 -12.27 4.55
C LEU A 114 -4.88 -10.81 4.15
N ARG A 115 -6.13 -10.40 4.00
CA ARG A 115 -6.55 -9.03 3.67
C ARG A 115 -7.94 -8.77 4.22
N ARG A 116 -8.40 -7.53 4.18
CA ARG A 116 -9.76 -7.19 4.59
C ARG A 116 -10.77 -7.89 3.68
N ALA A 117 -11.68 -8.64 4.29
CA ALA A 117 -12.72 -9.35 3.55
C ALA A 117 -13.83 -8.38 3.10
N PHE A 118 -14.45 -8.71 1.96
CA PHE A 118 -15.63 -7.99 1.48
C PHE A 118 -16.88 -8.47 2.23
N ASN A 119 -17.70 -7.55 2.67
CA ASN A 119 -18.98 -7.84 3.30
C ASN A 119 -20.10 -7.67 2.28
N GLU A 120 -20.57 -8.78 1.72
CA GLU A 120 -21.63 -8.80 0.70
C GLU A 120 -22.93 -8.13 1.16
N LYS A 121 -23.23 -8.17 2.48
CA LYS A 121 -24.46 -7.57 3.00
C LYS A 121 -24.43 -6.04 3.00
N SER A 122 -23.26 -5.45 3.26
CA SER A 122 -23.09 -3.99 3.29
C SER A 122 -22.53 -3.42 1.98
N GLY A 123 -22.01 -4.28 1.06
CA GLY A 123 -21.32 -3.85 -0.15
C GLY A 123 -19.98 -3.15 0.10
N LYS A 124 -19.38 -3.33 1.28
CA LYS A 124 -18.13 -2.66 1.68
C LYS A 124 -17.13 -3.67 2.23
N PHE A 125 -15.86 -3.32 2.24
CA PHE A 125 -14.84 -4.09 2.96
C PHE A 125 -15.01 -3.90 4.47
N PHE A 126 -14.64 -4.93 5.24
CA PHE A 126 -14.45 -4.75 6.68
C PHE A 126 -13.31 -3.76 6.93
N SER A 127 -13.37 -3.04 8.05
CA SER A 127 -12.33 -2.06 8.43
C SER A 127 -11.01 -2.72 8.85
N GLU A 128 -11.04 -4.02 9.15
CA GLU A 128 -9.89 -4.77 9.67
C GLU A 128 -9.89 -6.23 9.20
N ILE A 129 -8.73 -6.88 9.28
CA ILE A 129 -8.57 -8.31 9.07
C ILE A 129 -9.02 -9.04 10.33
N ARG A 130 -10.07 -9.84 10.22
CA ARG A 130 -10.66 -10.56 11.36
C ARG A 130 -9.90 -11.85 11.67
N VAL A 131 -10.02 -12.31 12.91
CA VAL A 131 -9.37 -13.54 13.39
C VAL A 131 -9.76 -14.77 12.57
N ASP A 132 -10.98 -14.82 12.03
CA ASP A 132 -11.45 -15.95 11.22
C ASP A 132 -10.71 -16.05 9.87
N GLU A 133 -10.26 -14.92 9.30
CA GLU A 133 -9.40 -14.91 8.12
C GLU A 133 -8.06 -15.59 8.44
N VAL A 134 -7.46 -15.24 9.59
CA VAL A 134 -6.19 -15.85 10.03
C VAL A 134 -6.36 -17.33 10.32
N ARG A 135 -7.46 -17.74 10.94
CA ARG A 135 -7.75 -19.16 11.20
C ARG A 135 -7.90 -19.97 9.91
N ARG A 136 -8.57 -19.40 8.89
CA ARG A 136 -8.68 -20.05 7.57
C ARG A 136 -7.31 -20.20 6.91
N ALA A 137 -6.49 -19.16 6.94
CA ALA A 137 -5.13 -19.23 6.41
C ALA A 137 -4.25 -20.23 7.17
N SER A 138 -4.47 -20.40 8.49
CA SER A 138 -3.75 -21.39 9.31
C SER A 138 -3.97 -22.81 8.83
N GLY A 139 -5.14 -23.11 8.26
CA GLY A 139 -5.44 -24.42 7.69
C GLY A 139 -4.49 -24.85 6.57
N LEU A 140 -3.95 -23.91 5.81
CA LEU A 140 -2.93 -24.18 4.77
C LEU A 140 -1.66 -24.77 5.40
N PHE A 141 -1.25 -24.29 6.55
CA PHE A 141 -0.01 -24.70 7.21
C PHE A 141 -0.09 -26.05 7.92
N GLN A 142 -1.30 -26.58 8.11
CA GLN A 142 -1.53 -27.91 8.67
C GLN A 142 -1.44 -29.03 7.60
N GLN A 143 -1.46 -28.67 6.32
CA GLN A 143 -1.38 -29.64 5.22
C GLN A 143 0.05 -29.71 4.68
N ALA A 144 0.43 -30.81 4.05
CA ALA A 144 1.68 -30.88 3.32
C ALA A 144 1.59 -30.04 2.03
N SER A 145 2.68 -29.37 1.63
CA SER A 145 2.74 -28.71 0.33
C SER A 145 2.58 -29.74 -0.80
N ARG A 146 1.79 -29.39 -1.82
CA ARG A 146 1.53 -30.27 -2.97
C ARG A 146 2.78 -30.65 -3.74
N ALA A 147 3.76 -29.72 -3.85
CA ALA A 147 5.00 -29.92 -4.57
C ALA A 147 6.22 -30.10 -3.65
N GLY A 148 6.02 -30.29 -2.34
CA GLY A 148 7.11 -30.32 -1.36
C GLY A 148 7.85 -28.99 -1.21
N GLY A 149 7.28 -27.89 -1.77
CA GLY A 149 7.81 -26.54 -1.72
C GLY A 149 7.40 -25.76 -0.48
N TYR A 150 7.41 -24.42 -0.60
CA TYR A 150 7.00 -23.51 0.46
C TYR A 150 5.48 -23.34 0.50
N ARG A 151 4.93 -23.23 1.72
CA ARG A 151 3.59 -22.69 1.99
C ARG A 151 3.74 -21.23 2.36
N ILE A 152 3.05 -20.38 1.66
CA ILE A 152 3.28 -18.94 1.71
C ILE A 152 2.03 -18.25 2.23
N CYS A 153 2.19 -17.34 3.18
CA CYS A 153 1.14 -16.41 3.60
C CYS A 153 1.54 -14.99 3.18
N ILE A 154 0.71 -14.34 2.39
CA ILE A 154 0.84 -12.92 2.07
C ILE A 154 -0.17 -12.16 2.92
N LEU A 155 0.30 -11.24 3.76
CA LEU A 155 -0.53 -10.33 4.56
C LEU A 155 -0.47 -8.93 3.96
N ASP A 156 -1.61 -8.40 3.51
CA ASP A 156 -1.71 -7.05 2.95
C ASP A 156 -2.95 -6.30 3.50
N SER A 157 -2.77 -5.40 4.46
CA SER A 157 -1.54 -4.97 5.12
C SER A 157 -1.54 -5.29 6.62
N ALA A 158 -0.35 -5.21 7.24
CA ALA A 158 -0.19 -5.49 8.68
C ALA A 158 -0.96 -4.53 9.57
N GLU A 159 -1.17 -3.29 9.12
CA GLU A 159 -1.91 -2.25 9.82
C GLU A 159 -3.40 -2.56 9.93
N ASP A 160 -3.92 -3.42 9.06
CA ASP A 160 -5.32 -3.85 9.06
C ASP A 160 -5.60 -4.99 10.07
N LEU A 161 -4.58 -5.52 10.74
CA LEU A 161 -4.77 -6.52 11.78
C LEU A 161 -5.33 -5.88 13.06
N ASN A 162 -6.42 -6.43 13.58
CA ASN A 162 -6.81 -6.12 14.95
C ASN A 162 -5.99 -6.95 15.96
N ARG A 163 -6.13 -6.66 17.25
CA ARG A 163 -5.39 -7.33 18.31
C ARG A 163 -5.57 -8.86 18.31
N ASN A 164 -6.76 -9.35 18.02
CA ASN A 164 -7.07 -10.77 18.06
C ASN A 164 -6.49 -11.51 16.85
N SER A 165 -6.63 -10.94 15.65
CA SER A 165 -6.05 -11.48 14.42
C SER A 165 -4.52 -11.44 14.46
N ALA A 166 -3.92 -10.39 14.99
CA ALA A 166 -2.48 -10.30 15.19
C ALA A 166 -1.97 -11.38 16.15
N ASN A 167 -2.62 -11.60 17.29
CA ASN A 167 -2.26 -12.66 18.24
C ASN A 167 -2.41 -14.07 17.62
N ALA A 168 -3.40 -14.28 16.78
CA ALA A 168 -3.55 -15.55 16.07
C ALA A 168 -2.43 -15.79 15.05
N LEU A 169 -2.02 -14.75 14.32
CA LEU A 169 -0.90 -14.80 13.38
C LEU A 169 0.44 -15.01 14.08
N LEU A 170 0.64 -14.36 15.24
CA LEU A 170 1.87 -14.50 16.03
C LEU A 170 2.19 -15.95 16.36
N LYS A 171 1.20 -16.76 16.70
CA LYS A 171 1.39 -18.21 16.99
C LYS A 171 2.00 -18.96 15.81
N LEU A 172 1.60 -18.62 14.58
CA LEU A 172 2.14 -19.25 13.36
C LEU A 172 3.55 -18.73 13.03
N VAL A 173 3.84 -17.49 13.34
CA VAL A 173 5.16 -16.88 13.08
C VAL A 173 6.17 -17.29 14.14
N GLU A 174 5.75 -17.56 15.39
CA GLU A 174 6.61 -18.03 16.49
C GLU A 174 7.05 -19.48 16.31
N GLU A 175 6.12 -20.34 15.90
CA GLU A 175 6.38 -21.77 15.68
C GLU A 175 6.04 -22.14 14.23
N PRO A 176 6.82 -21.62 13.25
CA PRO A 176 6.49 -21.81 11.85
C PRO A 176 6.67 -23.29 11.46
N PRO A 177 5.68 -23.90 10.82
CA PRO A 177 5.86 -25.21 10.22
C PRO A 177 7.00 -25.20 9.19
N GLN A 178 7.61 -26.37 8.97
CA GLN A 178 8.71 -26.46 7.99
C GLN A 178 8.28 -25.93 6.62
N ARG A 179 9.18 -25.21 5.94
CA ARG A 179 8.95 -24.57 4.63
C ARG A 179 7.73 -23.65 4.62
N SER A 180 7.53 -22.91 5.70
CA SER A 180 6.54 -21.82 5.78
C SER A 180 7.22 -20.47 5.54
N LEU A 181 6.53 -19.60 4.80
CA LEU A 181 6.99 -18.24 4.55
C LEU A 181 5.84 -17.24 4.76
N PHE A 182 6.09 -16.22 5.57
CA PHE A 182 5.18 -15.11 5.81
C PHE A 182 5.75 -13.85 5.17
N LEU A 183 5.04 -13.29 4.18
CA LEU A 183 5.35 -12.03 3.52
C LEU A 183 4.36 -10.98 4.01
N VAL A 184 4.81 -10.13 4.91
CA VAL A 184 4.00 -9.15 5.63
C VAL A 184 4.22 -7.77 4.99
N VAL A 185 3.22 -7.25 4.31
CA VAL A 185 3.26 -5.89 3.74
C VAL A 185 2.92 -4.89 4.83
N ALA A 186 3.71 -3.83 4.96
CA ALA A 186 3.47 -2.73 5.89
C ALA A 186 3.72 -1.37 5.22
N HIS A 187 2.76 -0.46 5.34
CA HIS A 187 2.89 0.91 4.84
C HIS A 187 3.61 1.81 5.84
N HIS A 188 3.44 1.49 7.12
CA HIS A 188 4.07 2.18 8.25
C HIS A 188 4.73 1.15 9.19
N PRO A 189 5.91 0.63 8.88
CA PRO A 189 6.55 -0.45 9.66
C PRO A 189 6.72 -0.15 11.15
N ALA A 190 6.82 1.14 11.52
CA ALA A 190 6.89 1.58 12.90
C ALA A 190 5.56 1.38 13.69
N GLN A 191 4.42 1.29 13.00
CA GLN A 191 3.10 1.10 13.59
C GLN A 191 2.72 -0.40 13.71
N VAL A 192 3.46 -1.28 13.04
CA VAL A 192 3.28 -2.73 13.18
C VAL A 192 3.58 -3.14 14.62
N LEU A 193 2.74 -4.02 15.16
CA LEU A 193 2.89 -4.52 16.53
C LEU A 193 4.34 -4.94 16.79
N PRO A 194 4.98 -4.45 17.86
CA PRO A 194 6.38 -4.76 18.18
C PRO A 194 6.66 -6.26 18.24
N THR A 195 5.69 -7.04 18.74
CA THR A 195 5.76 -8.50 18.82
C THR A 195 5.82 -9.18 17.46
N LEU A 196 5.09 -8.70 16.46
CA LEU A 196 5.17 -9.21 15.09
C LEU A 196 6.45 -8.72 14.41
N ARG A 197 6.78 -7.44 14.56
CA ARG A 197 7.97 -6.84 13.95
C ARG A 197 9.27 -7.50 14.42
N SER A 198 9.39 -7.86 15.71
CA SER A 198 10.60 -8.49 16.26
C SER A 198 10.86 -9.90 15.71
N ARG A 199 9.84 -10.54 15.11
CA ARG A 199 9.93 -11.90 14.53
C ARG A 199 10.07 -11.90 13.02
N CYS A 200 10.01 -10.72 12.40
CA CYS A 200 10.16 -10.57 10.96
C CYS A 200 11.53 -9.95 10.61
N ARG A 201 12.14 -10.42 9.54
CA ARG A 201 13.26 -9.72 8.92
C ARG A 201 12.72 -8.53 8.15
N LEU A 202 13.16 -7.32 8.50
CA LEU A 202 12.72 -6.10 7.84
C LEU A 202 13.42 -5.92 6.50
N LEU A 203 12.65 -5.70 5.44
CA LEU A 203 13.11 -5.32 4.12
C LEU A 203 12.39 -4.03 3.69
N LEU A 204 13.14 -2.94 3.62
CA LEU A 204 12.60 -1.64 3.23
C LEU A 204 12.65 -1.46 1.72
N LEU A 205 11.52 -1.04 1.15
CA LEU A 205 11.41 -0.62 -0.24
C LEU A 205 11.44 0.91 -0.29
N ASP A 206 12.35 1.44 -1.09
CA ASP A 206 12.47 2.87 -1.29
C ASP A 206 11.37 3.40 -2.25
N PRO A 207 10.98 4.68 -2.16
CA PRO A 207 10.17 5.31 -3.20
C PRO A 207 10.83 5.17 -4.58
N LEU A 208 10.04 4.97 -5.63
CA LEU A 208 10.56 4.83 -6.98
C LEU A 208 11.19 6.15 -7.45
N SER A 209 12.24 6.05 -8.28
CA SER A 209 12.70 7.21 -9.05
C SER A 209 11.60 7.71 -9.98
N GLY A 210 11.66 8.97 -10.41
CA GLY A 210 10.69 9.52 -11.36
C GLY A 210 10.60 8.67 -12.64
N GLY A 211 11.75 8.19 -13.15
CA GLY A 211 11.82 7.34 -14.33
C GLY A 211 11.17 5.97 -14.11
N ASP A 212 11.47 5.31 -12.97
CA ASP A 212 10.88 4.02 -12.62
C ASP A 212 9.37 4.13 -12.39
N ALA A 213 8.91 5.22 -11.77
CA ALA A 213 7.49 5.45 -11.54
C ALA A 213 6.73 5.64 -12.86
N VAL A 214 7.27 6.42 -13.82
CA VAL A 214 6.70 6.57 -15.16
C VAL A 214 6.69 5.24 -15.92
N ALA A 215 7.79 4.48 -15.87
CA ALA A 215 7.88 3.17 -16.49
C ALA A 215 6.84 2.20 -15.92
N ALA A 216 6.67 2.21 -14.59
CA ALA A 216 5.66 1.41 -13.91
C ALA A 216 4.24 1.79 -14.33
N LEU A 217 3.90 3.09 -14.38
CA LEU A 217 2.59 3.59 -14.83
C LEU A 217 2.30 3.19 -16.28
N THR A 218 3.28 3.34 -17.18
CA THR A 218 3.16 2.94 -18.59
C THR A 218 2.89 1.44 -18.73
N ALA A 219 3.55 0.61 -17.91
CA ALA A 219 3.41 -0.84 -17.93
C ALA A 219 2.07 -1.36 -17.39
N LEU A 220 1.27 -0.52 -16.72
CA LEU A 220 -0.07 -0.92 -16.25
C LEU A 220 -1.07 -1.18 -17.40
N GLY A 221 -0.78 -0.68 -18.61
CA GLY A 221 -1.67 -0.85 -19.75
C GLY A 221 -2.86 0.12 -19.72
N PRO A 222 -3.94 -0.17 -20.47
CA PRO A 222 -5.15 0.66 -20.46
C PRO A 222 -5.80 0.73 -19.07
N PRO A 223 -6.34 1.91 -18.67
CA PRO A 223 -6.48 3.13 -19.47
C PRO A 223 -5.23 4.03 -19.52
N TRP A 224 -4.16 3.69 -18.80
CA TRP A 224 -3.00 4.56 -18.55
C TRP A 224 -2.01 4.60 -19.71
N ALA A 225 -1.96 3.55 -20.55
CA ALA A 225 -1.05 3.48 -21.71
C ALA A 225 -1.25 4.60 -22.74
N GLY A 226 -2.41 5.26 -22.74
CA GLY A 226 -2.72 6.39 -23.63
C GLY A 226 -2.50 7.77 -23.01
N VAL A 227 -2.06 7.84 -21.76
CA VAL A 227 -1.83 9.11 -21.07
C VAL A 227 -0.51 9.73 -21.55
N ALA A 228 -0.54 11.05 -21.80
CA ALA A 228 0.65 11.76 -22.26
C ALA A 228 1.83 11.58 -21.28
N PRO A 229 3.07 11.36 -21.78
CA PRO A 229 4.25 11.13 -20.93
C PRO A 229 4.48 12.23 -19.90
N GLU A 230 4.18 13.49 -20.27
CA GLU A 230 4.30 14.65 -19.40
C GLU A 230 3.34 14.58 -18.21
N ALA A 231 2.10 14.11 -18.44
CA ALA A 231 1.11 13.92 -17.38
C ALA A 231 1.49 12.77 -16.45
N LEU A 232 2.04 11.67 -16.98
CA LEU A 232 2.59 10.58 -16.20
C LEU A 232 3.76 11.06 -15.33
N ALA A 233 4.67 11.85 -15.90
CA ALA A 233 5.82 12.40 -15.17
C ALA A 233 5.37 13.38 -14.06
N GLU A 234 4.40 14.26 -14.32
CA GLU A 234 3.84 15.15 -13.31
C GLU A 234 3.18 14.37 -12.18
N ALA A 235 2.35 13.38 -12.49
CA ALA A 235 1.70 12.53 -11.49
C ALA A 235 2.72 11.75 -10.65
N ALA A 236 3.77 11.17 -11.28
CA ALA A 236 4.84 10.47 -10.60
C ALA A 236 5.63 11.38 -9.65
N ALA A 237 5.96 12.59 -10.10
CA ALA A 237 6.67 13.58 -9.29
C ALA A 237 5.84 14.01 -8.05
N ARG A 238 4.56 14.30 -8.24
CA ARG A 238 3.64 14.67 -7.15
C ARG A 238 3.44 13.53 -6.15
N ALA A 239 3.37 12.31 -6.64
CA ALA A 239 3.23 11.12 -5.81
C ALA A 239 4.50 10.73 -5.05
N GLY A 240 5.64 11.41 -5.28
CA GLY A 240 6.90 11.15 -4.59
C GLY A 240 7.33 9.69 -4.67
N GLY A 241 7.28 9.10 -5.88
CA GLY A 241 7.70 7.72 -6.13
C GLY A 241 6.71 6.63 -5.73
N SER A 242 5.44 6.99 -5.50
CA SER A 242 4.33 6.04 -5.28
C SER A 242 3.52 5.87 -6.57
N VAL A 243 3.49 4.66 -7.14
CA VAL A 243 2.65 4.37 -8.32
C VAL A 243 1.17 4.47 -7.97
N GLY A 244 0.75 3.90 -6.84
CA GLY A 244 -0.64 4.03 -6.37
C GLY A 244 -1.05 5.48 -6.17
N GLY A 245 -0.18 6.29 -5.54
CA GLY A 245 -0.39 7.74 -5.43
C GLY A 245 -0.51 8.43 -6.78
N ALA A 246 0.35 8.09 -7.76
CA ALA A 246 0.30 8.69 -9.09
C ALA A 246 -1.01 8.37 -9.83
N LEU A 247 -1.56 7.15 -9.65
CA LEU A 247 -2.86 6.78 -10.24
C LEU A 247 -4.00 7.67 -9.71
N HIS A 248 -3.96 8.05 -8.44
CA HIS A 248 -4.93 9.00 -7.90
C HIS A 248 -4.85 10.38 -8.58
N TYR A 249 -3.64 10.84 -8.92
CA TYR A 249 -3.47 12.10 -9.66
C TYR A 249 -3.93 12.01 -11.11
N LEU A 250 -3.82 10.87 -11.75
CA LEU A 250 -4.23 10.66 -13.14
C LEU A 250 -5.75 10.52 -13.30
N GLY A 251 -6.50 10.24 -12.26
CA GLY A 251 -7.96 10.11 -12.26
C GLY A 251 -8.74 11.42 -12.53
N GLY A 252 -8.09 12.49 -12.98
CA GLY A 252 -8.70 13.73 -13.48
C GLY A 252 -9.33 14.63 -12.42
N GLU A 253 -10.39 14.22 -11.77
CA GLU A 253 -11.05 15.00 -10.71
C GLU A 253 -10.15 15.18 -9.48
N ARG A 254 -9.38 14.16 -9.15
CA ARG A 254 -8.42 14.18 -8.02
C ARG A 254 -7.21 15.08 -8.30
N LEU A 255 -6.78 15.20 -9.56
CA LEU A 255 -5.74 16.16 -9.93
C LEU A 255 -6.22 17.61 -9.76
N ALA A 256 -7.49 17.89 -10.08
CA ALA A 256 -8.09 19.19 -9.83
C ALA A 256 -8.19 19.48 -8.32
N LEU A 257 -8.57 18.48 -7.53
CA LEU A 257 -8.64 18.57 -6.06
C LEU A 257 -7.28 18.91 -5.45
N ASP A 258 -6.22 18.20 -5.88
CA ASP A 258 -4.87 18.43 -5.39
C ASP A 258 -4.34 19.84 -5.79
N ARG A 259 -4.60 20.28 -7.04
CA ARG A 259 -4.24 21.64 -7.48
C ARG A 259 -4.94 22.73 -6.66
N ASP A 260 -6.22 22.53 -6.33
CA ASP A 260 -6.98 23.47 -5.50
C ASP A 260 -6.43 23.47 -4.07
N ALA A 261 -6.12 22.30 -3.51
CA ALA A 261 -5.48 22.16 -2.19
C ALA A 261 -4.11 22.85 -2.17
N ALA A 262 -3.24 22.57 -3.15
CA ALA A 262 -1.90 23.15 -3.25
C ALA A 262 -1.97 24.68 -3.36
N ARG A 263 -2.95 25.24 -4.08
CA ARG A 263 -3.18 26.68 -4.21
C ARG A 263 -3.57 27.31 -2.88
N LEU A 264 -4.52 26.70 -2.14
CA LEU A 264 -4.93 27.18 -0.82
C LEU A 264 -3.77 27.10 0.19
N LEU A 265 -3.04 26.00 0.23
CA LEU A 265 -1.87 25.80 1.09
C LEU A 265 -0.73 26.77 0.76
N GLY A 266 -0.51 27.06 -0.53
CA GLY A 266 0.51 28.01 -0.99
C GLY A 266 0.24 29.46 -0.63
N ARG A 267 -1.01 29.83 -0.31
CA ARG A 267 -1.41 31.18 0.10
C ARG A 267 -1.36 31.41 1.61
N LEU A 268 -1.12 30.38 2.39
CA LEU A 268 -1.04 30.52 3.85
C LEU A 268 0.02 31.56 4.25
N PRO A 269 -0.25 32.41 5.26
CA PRO A 269 -1.36 32.35 6.21
C PRO A 269 -2.72 32.92 5.74
N ALA A 270 -2.82 33.50 4.54
CA ALA A 270 -4.07 34.03 4.01
C ALA A 270 -4.95 32.93 3.44
N VAL A 271 -6.08 32.62 4.09
CA VAL A 271 -7.03 31.59 3.65
C VAL A 271 -8.17 32.23 2.86
N ASP A 272 -8.39 31.76 1.62
CA ASP A 272 -9.61 32.04 0.88
C ASP A 272 -10.73 31.08 1.37
N TRP A 273 -11.52 31.54 2.30
CA TRP A 273 -12.60 30.76 2.90
C TRP A 273 -13.69 30.36 1.91
N GLY A 274 -13.91 31.16 0.85
CA GLY A 274 -14.88 30.83 -0.19
C GLY A 274 -14.38 29.70 -1.09
N GLU A 275 -13.10 29.71 -1.45
CA GLU A 275 -12.46 28.62 -2.20
C GLU A 275 -12.41 27.35 -1.35
N LEU A 276 -12.05 27.47 -0.07
CA LEU A 276 -12.07 26.33 0.87
C LEU A 276 -13.48 25.72 1.03
N HIS A 277 -14.52 26.56 1.05
CA HIS A 277 -15.89 26.06 1.14
C HIS A 277 -16.25 25.19 -0.07
N ARG A 278 -15.97 25.65 -1.28
CA ARG A 278 -16.21 24.89 -2.51
C ARG A 278 -15.40 23.58 -2.54
N LEU A 279 -14.17 23.60 -2.06
CA LEU A 279 -13.34 22.40 -1.93
C LEU A 279 -13.95 21.41 -0.92
N ALA A 280 -14.37 21.91 0.22
CA ALA A 280 -14.99 21.09 1.29
C ALA A 280 -16.32 20.46 0.85
N ASP A 281 -17.10 21.15 0.01
CA ASP A 281 -18.33 20.61 -0.57
C ASP A 281 -18.08 19.41 -1.48
N ARG A 282 -17.02 19.44 -2.30
CA ARG A 282 -16.61 18.31 -3.14
C ARG A 282 -16.14 17.11 -2.30
N VAL A 283 -15.27 17.36 -1.35
CA VAL A 283 -14.64 16.34 -0.50
C VAL A 283 -15.62 15.74 0.50
N GLY A 284 -16.66 16.48 0.90
CA GLY A 284 -17.61 16.04 1.92
C GLY A 284 -18.37 14.76 1.57
N ALA A 285 -18.56 14.47 0.28
CA ALA A 285 -19.32 13.35 -0.22
C ALA A 285 -18.50 12.05 -0.40
N ASP A 286 -17.16 12.15 -0.50
CA ASP A 286 -16.28 11.03 -0.85
C ASP A 286 -15.17 10.84 0.20
N GLU A 287 -14.96 9.60 0.65
CA GLU A 287 -13.91 9.28 1.63
C GLU A 287 -12.51 9.27 1.00
N ASP A 288 -12.42 8.90 -0.27
CA ASP A 288 -11.16 8.86 -1.00
C ASP A 288 -10.65 10.27 -1.30
N ASP A 289 -11.55 11.18 -1.70
CA ASP A 289 -11.21 12.60 -1.91
C ASP A 289 -10.79 13.27 -0.60
N PHE A 290 -11.41 12.89 0.52
CA PHE A 290 -10.99 13.33 1.85
C PHE A 290 -9.59 12.84 2.20
N ALA A 291 -9.28 11.58 1.88
CA ALA A 291 -7.95 11.01 2.11
C ALA A 291 -6.87 11.70 1.25
N VAL A 292 -7.17 12.00 -0.03
CA VAL A 292 -6.28 12.73 -0.94
C VAL A 292 -5.97 14.13 -0.38
N LEU A 293 -7.00 14.87 0.03
CA LEU A 293 -6.82 16.22 0.56
C LEU A 293 -6.05 16.21 1.90
N THR A 294 -6.37 15.28 2.76
CA THR A 294 -5.64 15.11 4.04
C THR A 294 -4.18 14.75 3.78
N GLY A 295 -3.92 13.88 2.79
CA GLY A 295 -2.56 13.56 2.34
C GLY A 295 -1.80 14.79 1.86
N ALA A 296 -2.40 15.60 0.99
CA ALA A 296 -1.80 16.85 0.49
C ALA A 296 -1.45 17.83 1.61
N ILE A 297 -2.31 17.96 2.62
CA ILE A 297 -2.05 18.80 3.80
C ILE A 297 -0.86 18.27 4.60
N LEU A 298 -0.80 16.96 4.84
CA LEU A 298 0.29 16.33 5.60
C LEU A 298 1.62 16.39 4.85
N ASP A 299 1.62 16.20 3.53
CA ASP A 299 2.80 16.32 2.68
C ASP A 299 3.33 17.77 2.66
N TRP A 300 2.43 18.76 2.59
CA TRP A 300 2.80 20.18 2.69
C TRP A 300 3.43 20.50 4.05
N LEU A 301 2.84 20.02 5.15
CA LEU A 301 3.39 20.19 6.51
C LEU A 301 4.76 19.51 6.62
N HIS A 302 4.90 18.28 6.10
CA HIS A 302 6.17 17.56 6.11
C HIS A 302 7.27 18.32 5.36
N ALA A 303 6.95 18.84 4.17
CA ALA A 303 7.89 19.63 3.37
C ALA A 303 8.34 20.91 4.11
N ARG A 304 7.41 21.61 4.78
CA ARG A 304 7.73 22.79 5.58
C ARG A 304 8.59 22.48 6.81
N LEU A 305 8.28 21.39 7.50
CA LEU A 305 9.09 20.93 8.64
C LEU A 305 10.50 20.50 8.21
N GLY A 306 10.64 19.85 7.05
CA GLY A 306 11.92 19.40 6.51
C GLY A 306 12.80 20.52 5.95
N GLN A 307 12.21 21.60 5.41
CA GLN A 307 12.94 22.76 4.87
C GLN A 307 13.40 23.74 5.96
N GLY A 308 12.83 23.61 7.15
CA GLY A 308 13.12 24.52 8.28
C GLY A 308 14.42 24.19 8.99
N GLY A 309 15.59 24.26 8.34
CA GLY A 309 16.92 24.17 8.95
C GLY A 309 17.20 25.23 10.04
N GLY A 310 16.17 25.69 10.75
CA GLY A 310 16.14 26.76 11.70
C GLY A 310 15.74 26.32 13.12
N ASP A 311 15.45 27.29 13.96
CA ASP A 311 15.11 27.14 15.36
C ASP A 311 13.90 26.18 15.56
N PRO A 312 14.04 25.06 16.30
CA PRO A 312 12.94 24.14 16.60
C PRO A 312 11.72 24.82 17.23
N ARG A 313 11.91 25.94 17.93
CA ARG A 313 10.81 26.70 18.55
C ARG A 313 9.87 27.34 17.51
N ARG A 314 10.36 27.68 16.35
CA ARG A 314 9.55 28.22 15.25
C ARG A 314 8.73 27.15 14.57
N LEU A 315 9.23 25.93 14.50
CA LEU A 315 8.57 24.81 13.85
C LEU A 315 7.56 24.07 14.76
N ALA A 316 7.64 24.28 16.08
CA ALA A 316 6.75 23.63 17.05
C ALA A 316 5.25 23.79 16.72
N PRO A 317 4.73 25.00 16.37
CA PRO A 317 3.32 25.14 16.03
C PRO A 317 2.89 24.29 14.81
N LEU A 318 3.75 24.17 13.78
CA LEU A 318 3.46 23.32 12.62
C LEU A 318 3.49 21.83 12.99
N ALA A 319 4.39 21.41 13.87
CA ALA A 319 4.46 20.02 14.34
C ALA A 319 3.21 19.65 15.17
N GLU A 320 2.71 20.56 16.00
CA GLU A 320 1.45 20.37 16.74
C GLU A 320 0.26 20.24 15.80
N VAL A 321 0.18 21.09 14.76
CA VAL A 321 -0.86 20.99 13.73
C VAL A 321 -0.76 19.67 12.98
N TRP A 322 0.44 19.21 12.63
CA TRP A 322 0.65 17.93 11.95
C TRP A 322 0.09 16.74 12.76
N GLU A 323 0.39 16.67 14.06
CA GLU A 323 -0.14 15.65 14.96
C GLU A 323 -1.67 15.75 15.10
N LYS A 324 -2.20 16.98 15.23
CA LYS A 324 -3.65 17.23 15.31
C LYS A 324 -4.36 16.76 14.05
N VAL A 325 -3.87 17.12 12.86
CA VAL A 325 -4.44 16.72 11.57
C VAL A 325 -4.47 15.18 11.45
N ARG A 326 -3.37 14.51 11.75
CA ARG A 326 -3.30 13.03 11.71
C ARG A 326 -4.32 12.35 12.62
N ARG A 327 -4.48 12.86 13.83
CA ARG A 327 -5.44 12.32 14.80
C ARG A 327 -6.87 12.60 14.36
N SER A 328 -7.19 13.86 14.08
CA SER A 328 -8.56 14.28 13.75
C SER A 328 -9.05 13.68 12.43
N ALA A 329 -8.18 13.47 11.44
CA ALA A 329 -8.55 12.79 10.19
C ALA A 329 -8.99 11.35 10.44
N ARG A 330 -8.25 10.61 11.28
CA ARG A 330 -8.63 9.24 11.66
C ARG A 330 -9.94 9.18 12.43
N GLU A 331 -10.14 10.11 13.37
CA GLU A 331 -11.39 10.22 14.15
C GLU A 331 -12.56 10.58 13.24
N THR A 332 -12.37 11.48 12.27
CA THR A 332 -13.40 11.88 11.30
C THR A 332 -13.88 10.68 10.47
N LEU A 333 -12.97 9.85 9.98
CA LEU A 333 -13.34 8.65 9.23
C LEU A 333 -13.93 7.56 10.14
N ALA A 334 -13.31 7.27 11.29
CA ALA A 334 -13.72 6.19 12.17
C ALA A 334 -15.10 6.43 12.80
N LEU A 335 -15.43 7.70 13.10
CA LEU A 335 -16.67 8.10 13.75
C LEU A 335 -17.67 8.74 12.79
N ASN A 336 -17.36 8.74 11.48
CA ASN A 336 -18.17 9.37 10.42
C ASN A 336 -18.55 10.82 10.75
N LEU A 337 -17.56 11.61 11.23
CA LEU A 337 -17.77 13.02 11.57
C LEU A 337 -17.83 13.88 10.29
N ASP A 338 -18.29 15.12 10.47
CA ASP A 338 -18.37 16.08 9.36
C ASP A 338 -16.99 16.49 8.83
N LYS A 339 -16.68 16.04 7.61
CA LYS A 339 -15.44 16.31 6.91
C LYS A 339 -15.22 17.81 6.62
N LYS A 340 -16.31 18.57 6.43
CA LYS A 340 -16.22 20.03 6.22
C LYS A 340 -15.69 20.71 7.47
N THR A 341 -16.23 20.39 8.62
CA THR A 341 -15.79 20.94 9.92
C THR A 341 -14.33 20.62 10.16
N PHE A 342 -13.88 19.40 9.84
CA PHE A 342 -12.45 19.03 9.91
C PHE A 342 -11.60 19.95 9.04
N LEU A 343 -11.98 20.18 7.78
CA LEU A 343 -11.20 21.00 6.84
C LEU A 343 -11.11 22.46 7.29
N PHE A 344 -12.23 23.07 7.71
CA PHE A 344 -12.25 24.44 8.21
C PHE A 344 -11.37 24.60 9.45
N SER A 345 -11.48 23.68 10.41
CA SER A 345 -10.63 23.67 11.61
C SER A 345 -9.14 23.53 11.25
N THR A 346 -8.83 22.62 10.36
CA THR A 346 -7.44 22.38 9.90
C THR A 346 -6.84 23.62 9.23
N PHE A 347 -7.55 24.28 8.31
CA PHE A 347 -7.05 25.48 7.66
C PHE A 347 -6.97 26.69 8.60
N ALA A 348 -7.81 26.79 9.61
CA ALA A 348 -7.69 27.78 10.67
C ALA A 348 -6.40 27.58 11.49
N ASP A 349 -6.14 26.34 11.92
CA ASP A 349 -4.92 25.96 12.64
C ASP A 349 -3.66 26.23 11.81
N LEU A 350 -3.67 25.85 10.53
CA LEU A 350 -2.57 26.10 9.57
C LEU A 350 -2.30 27.59 9.39
N SER A 351 -3.35 28.40 9.24
CA SER A 351 -3.24 29.86 9.13
C SER A 351 -2.62 30.47 10.38
N GLN A 352 -3.03 30.00 11.56
CA GLN A 352 -2.46 30.48 12.83
C GLN A 352 -1.00 30.06 12.99
N ALA A 353 -0.67 28.81 12.72
CA ALA A 353 0.70 28.29 12.86
C ALA A 353 1.67 28.95 11.88
N THR A 354 1.21 29.23 10.65
CA THR A 354 2.05 29.90 9.63
C THR A 354 2.25 31.40 9.86
N ARG A 355 1.39 32.07 10.63
CA ARG A 355 1.61 33.47 11.07
C ARG A 355 2.71 33.58 12.13
N ALA A 356 3.01 32.50 12.84
CA ALA A 356 4.02 32.46 13.89
C ALA A 356 5.42 32.15 13.36
N LEU A 357 5.57 31.85 12.06
CA LEU A 357 6.83 31.61 11.37
C LEU A 357 7.50 32.92 10.91
#